data_2f86c0b54f9a43cceab94da36bb3f6e1
#
_entry.id   2f86c0b54f9a43cceab94da36bb3f6e1
#
_cell.length_a   1.000
_cell.length_b   1.000
_cell.length_c   1.000
_cell.angle_alpha   90.00
_cell.angle_beta   90.00
_cell.angle_gamma   90.00
#
_symmetry.space_group_name_H-M   'P 1'
#
loop_
_entity.id
_entity.type
_entity.pdbx_description
1 polymer ?
#
loop_
_entity_poly.entity_id
_entity_poly.type
_entity_poly.pdbx_seq_one_letter_code
_entity_poly.pdbx_strand_id
1 'polypeptide(L)'
;MAEATKRTYTKKTTAAPKETAETAAPAAEKTYAKAELDAMIAAAVQQAIANYAPAPIPAQTAGDSVVTVLFIAEVSKENQLELPGYGAMRPNSYLEIPKKEFGGKFMSPLARLLIDKRHILVVDGLAKDERIRWNCDYKGGEVLSERVFDHMLDYDTAQLCDIVSHLCDEHKRFVCRRITQARVDHDNRLSLDRVKAVNALTTHIVEGGLLQPVIEDFAKELVKK
;
A
#
# COMPACT_ATOMS: atom_id res chain seq x y z
N MET A 1 12.92 17.75 -58.88
CA MET A 1 11.49 17.72 -59.23
C MET A 1 10.84 16.66 -58.34
N ALA A 2 10.09 17.09 -57.31
CA ALA A 2 9.23 16.23 -56.54
C ALA A 2 8.10 17.12 -56.00
N GLU A 3 6.88 16.83 -56.46
CA GLU A 3 5.68 17.57 -56.19
C GLU A 3 5.20 17.41 -54.76
N ALA A 4 4.82 18.56 -54.17
CA ALA A 4 4.19 18.63 -52.85
C ALA A 4 2.66 18.48 -52.98
N THR A 5 2.09 17.43 -52.49
CA THR A 5 0.65 17.21 -52.44
C THR A 5 0.05 17.95 -51.24
N LYS A 6 -0.63 19.05 -51.48
CA LYS A 6 -1.46 19.76 -50.49
C LYS A 6 -2.75 18.96 -50.24
N ARG A 7 -2.96 18.50 -49.01
CA ARG A 7 -4.27 18.00 -48.55
C ARG A 7 -5.08 19.16 -47.96
N THR A 8 -6.16 19.51 -48.65
CA THR A 8 -7.18 20.48 -48.22
C THR A 8 -8.16 19.80 -47.24
N TYR A 9 -8.28 20.32 -46.02
CA TYR A 9 -9.31 19.91 -45.06
C TYR A 9 -10.58 20.70 -45.31
N THR A 10 -11.65 20.05 -45.75
CA THR A 10 -13.01 20.58 -45.84
C THR A 10 -13.68 20.59 -44.47
N LYS A 11 -14.03 21.78 -43.99
CA LYS A 11 -14.75 22.05 -42.75
C LYS A 11 -16.24 21.72 -42.96
N LYS A 12 -16.72 20.63 -42.36
CA LYS A 12 -18.13 20.23 -42.39
C LYS A 12 -18.87 20.99 -41.28
N THR A 13 -19.67 21.96 -41.67
CA THR A 13 -20.58 22.73 -40.82
C THR A 13 -21.79 21.87 -40.51
N THR A 14 -21.97 21.44 -39.26
CA THR A 14 -23.19 20.74 -38.83
C THR A 14 -24.09 21.72 -38.10
N ALA A 15 -25.28 21.91 -38.62
CA ALA A 15 -26.32 22.81 -38.11
C ALA A 15 -26.80 22.32 -36.72
N ALA A 16 -27.00 23.28 -35.81
CA ALA A 16 -27.57 23.04 -34.49
C ALA A 16 -29.08 22.76 -34.57
N PRO A 17 -29.63 21.81 -33.82
CA PRO A 17 -31.07 21.69 -33.63
C PRO A 17 -31.55 22.77 -32.64
N LYS A 18 -32.66 23.39 -33.01
CA LYS A 18 -33.42 24.35 -32.22
C LYS A 18 -33.98 23.68 -30.98
N GLU A 19 -33.51 24.05 -29.81
CA GLU A 19 -34.02 23.57 -28.54
C GLU A 19 -35.27 24.39 -28.16
N THR A 20 -36.41 23.72 -28.14
CA THR A 20 -37.68 24.25 -27.62
C THR A 20 -37.54 24.31 -26.12
N ALA A 21 -37.57 25.50 -25.56
CA ALA A 21 -37.62 25.76 -24.13
C ALA A 21 -38.99 25.26 -23.58
N GLU A 22 -38.98 24.08 -22.98
CA GLU A 22 -40.09 23.60 -22.15
C GLU A 22 -39.82 24.10 -20.73
N THR A 23 -40.67 25.01 -20.29
CA THR A 23 -40.62 25.66 -18.98
C THR A 23 -40.96 24.60 -17.91
N ALA A 24 -39.95 23.95 -17.33
CA ALA A 24 -40.10 23.09 -16.17
C ALA A 24 -40.46 23.95 -14.95
N ALA A 25 -41.61 23.72 -14.37
CA ALA A 25 -42.02 24.30 -13.09
C ALA A 25 -40.97 24.01 -12.01
N PRO A 26 -40.73 24.95 -11.06
CA PRO A 26 -39.75 24.70 -10.00
C PRO A 26 -40.21 23.52 -9.16
N ALA A 27 -39.36 22.48 -9.07
CA ALA A 27 -39.55 21.38 -8.18
C ALA A 27 -39.59 21.93 -6.73
N ALA A 28 -40.71 21.75 -6.06
CA ALA A 28 -40.87 22.12 -4.65
C ALA A 28 -39.77 21.49 -3.83
N GLU A 29 -38.88 22.30 -3.27
CA GLU A 29 -37.88 21.85 -2.29
C GLU A 29 -38.62 21.24 -1.10
N LYS A 30 -38.56 19.92 -0.95
CA LYS A 30 -39.08 19.23 0.22
C LYS A 30 -38.15 19.54 1.39
N THR A 31 -38.54 20.47 2.25
CA THR A 31 -37.89 20.71 3.53
C THR A 31 -38.23 19.55 4.47
N TYR A 32 -37.28 18.68 4.69
CA TYR A 32 -37.41 17.60 5.66
C TYR A 32 -37.15 18.14 7.08
N ALA A 33 -37.93 17.71 8.07
CA ALA A 33 -37.61 17.99 9.45
C ALA A 33 -36.27 17.31 9.80
N LYS A 34 -35.46 17.95 10.67
CA LYS A 34 -34.13 17.42 11.03
C LYS A 34 -34.18 15.96 11.50
N ALA A 35 -35.24 15.58 12.25
CA ALA A 35 -35.44 14.21 12.69
C ALA A 35 -35.70 13.21 11.56
N GLU A 36 -36.35 13.64 10.48
CA GLU A 36 -36.57 12.79 9.29
C GLU A 36 -35.29 12.62 8.50
N LEU A 37 -34.47 13.69 8.40
CA LEU A 37 -33.16 13.61 7.73
C LEU A 37 -32.21 12.68 8.49
N ASP A 38 -32.17 12.80 9.83
CA ASP A 38 -31.35 11.93 10.68
C ASP A 38 -31.78 10.46 10.57
N ALA A 39 -33.10 10.20 10.52
CA ALA A 39 -33.63 8.84 10.31
C ALA A 39 -33.28 8.28 8.90
N MET A 40 -33.37 9.09 7.87
CA MET A 40 -33.00 8.69 6.51
C MET A 40 -31.49 8.40 6.40
N ILE A 41 -30.65 9.21 7.03
CA ILE A 41 -29.19 8.98 7.08
C ILE A 41 -28.88 7.68 7.84
N ALA A 42 -29.50 7.46 8.99
CA ALA A 42 -29.33 6.23 9.76
C ALA A 42 -29.75 4.98 8.97
N ALA A 43 -30.88 5.04 8.26
CA ALA A 43 -31.36 3.96 7.42
C ALA A 43 -30.41 3.71 6.23
N ALA A 44 -29.91 4.76 5.56
CA ALA A 44 -28.96 4.66 4.47
C ALA A 44 -27.62 4.06 4.92
N VAL A 45 -27.14 4.45 6.11
CA VAL A 45 -25.90 3.90 6.70
C VAL A 45 -26.09 2.42 7.05
N GLN A 46 -27.22 2.03 7.66
CA GLN A 46 -27.50 0.62 7.94
C GLN A 46 -27.61 -0.21 6.65
N GLN A 47 -28.23 0.33 5.62
CA GLN A 47 -28.35 -0.34 4.32
C GLN A 47 -26.98 -0.45 3.61
N ALA A 48 -26.13 0.57 3.72
CA ALA A 48 -24.75 0.51 3.23
C ALA A 48 -23.94 -0.55 3.99
N ILE A 49 -24.05 -0.62 5.32
CA ILE A 49 -23.37 -1.63 6.13
C ILE A 49 -23.87 -3.03 5.79
N ALA A 50 -25.18 -3.22 5.58
CA ALA A 50 -25.74 -4.52 5.17
C ALA A 50 -25.30 -4.95 3.76
N ASN A 51 -25.13 -4.00 2.85
CA ASN A 51 -24.62 -4.25 1.49
C ASN A 51 -23.09 -4.47 1.45
N TYR A 52 -22.37 -3.94 2.45
CA TYR A 52 -20.92 -4.15 2.65
C TYR A 52 -20.61 -5.28 3.63
N ALA A 53 -21.63 -5.95 4.19
CA ALA A 53 -21.38 -7.17 4.90
C ALA A 53 -20.66 -8.10 3.91
N PRO A 54 -19.40 -8.52 4.17
CA PRO A 54 -18.75 -9.48 3.31
C PRO A 54 -19.68 -10.68 3.21
N ALA A 55 -19.90 -11.16 1.98
CA ALA A 55 -20.68 -12.36 1.77
C ALA A 55 -20.22 -13.39 2.81
N PRO A 56 -21.14 -14.08 3.52
CA PRO A 56 -20.75 -15.05 4.52
C PRO A 56 -19.72 -15.95 3.86
N ILE A 57 -18.48 -15.91 4.37
CA ILE A 57 -17.41 -16.81 3.92
C ILE A 57 -18.05 -18.19 4.03
N PRO A 58 -18.17 -18.95 2.93
CA PRO A 58 -18.81 -20.26 2.99
C PRO A 58 -18.14 -20.98 4.14
N ALA A 59 -18.95 -21.49 5.09
CA ALA A 59 -18.46 -22.19 6.27
C ALA A 59 -17.48 -23.23 5.76
N GLN A 60 -16.18 -23.00 5.97
CA GLN A 60 -15.14 -23.92 5.53
C GLN A 60 -15.50 -25.25 6.17
N THR A 61 -15.87 -26.20 5.33
CA THR A 61 -16.01 -27.59 5.74
C THR A 61 -14.79 -27.92 6.56
N ALA A 62 -14.99 -28.51 7.75
CA ALA A 62 -13.98 -28.81 8.77
C ALA A 62 -12.91 -29.82 8.29
N GLY A 63 -12.33 -29.59 7.11
CA GLY A 63 -11.42 -30.47 6.42
C GLY A 63 -9.98 -29.98 6.36
N ASP A 64 -9.70 -28.77 5.97
CA ASP A 64 -8.31 -28.30 5.89
C ASP A 64 -8.27 -26.80 6.23
N SER A 65 -8.04 -26.49 7.51
CA SER A 65 -7.71 -25.12 7.89
C SER A 65 -6.41 -24.69 7.20
N VAL A 66 -6.45 -23.55 6.52
CA VAL A 66 -5.29 -22.99 5.84
C VAL A 66 -4.67 -21.85 6.66
N VAL A 67 -3.38 -21.64 6.48
CA VAL A 67 -2.66 -20.47 6.97
C VAL A 67 -2.35 -19.61 5.75
N THR A 68 -2.81 -18.37 5.77
CA THR A 68 -2.56 -17.42 4.69
C THR A 68 -1.32 -16.60 5.02
N VAL A 69 -0.35 -16.59 4.12
CA VAL A 69 0.85 -15.77 4.23
C VAL A 69 0.92 -14.77 3.08
N LEU A 70 1.48 -13.59 3.37
CA LEU A 70 1.72 -12.52 2.42
C LEU A 70 3.22 -12.30 2.31
N PHE A 71 3.76 -12.33 1.10
CA PHE A 71 5.15 -11.96 0.83
C PHE A 71 5.22 -10.48 0.45
N ILE A 72 5.95 -9.67 1.22
CA ILE A 72 6.03 -8.22 1.04
C ILE A 72 7.45 -7.73 0.72
N ALA A 73 8.43 -8.63 0.66
CA ALA A 73 9.80 -8.20 0.38
C ALA A 73 9.87 -7.57 -1.00
N GLU A 74 10.43 -6.37 -1.06
CA GLU A 74 10.79 -5.69 -2.30
C GLU A 74 12.05 -6.36 -2.86
N VAL A 75 11.86 -7.52 -3.43
CA VAL A 75 12.89 -8.16 -4.27
C VAL A 75 12.75 -7.52 -5.65
N SER A 76 13.86 -7.27 -6.37
CA SER A 76 13.79 -6.68 -7.70
C SER A 76 12.72 -7.41 -8.54
N LYS A 77 12.04 -6.71 -9.44
CA LYS A 77 10.90 -7.24 -10.23
C LYS A 77 11.19 -8.60 -10.90
N GLU A 78 12.46 -8.95 -11.04
CA GLU A 78 12.95 -10.18 -11.66
C GLU A 78 13.21 -11.30 -10.64
N ASN A 79 13.36 -10.99 -9.35
CA ASN A 79 13.67 -11.98 -8.33
C ASN A 79 12.38 -12.45 -7.66
N GLN A 80 11.97 -13.65 -8.02
CA GLN A 80 10.93 -14.39 -7.32
C GLN A 80 11.59 -15.15 -6.17
N LEU A 81 10.92 -15.15 -5.00
CA LEU A 81 11.34 -16.01 -3.90
C LEU A 81 10.85 -17.43 -4.17
N GLU A 82 11.76 -18.38 -4.36
CA GLU A 82 11.39 -19.79 -4.42
C GLU A 82 11.35 -20.39 -3.01
N LEU A 83 10.17 -20.85 -2.62
CA LEU A 83 9.98 -21.61 -1.39
C LEU A 83 9.90 -23.11 -1.74
N PRO A 84 10.77 -23.96 -1.18
CA PRO A 84 10.79 -25.39 -1.44
C PRO A 84 9.41 -26.03 -1.24
N GLY A 85 8.85 -26.60 -2.30
CA GLY A 85 7.57 -27.28 -2.28
C GLY A 85 6.32 -26.36 -2.40
N TYR A 86 6.51 -25.05 -2.53
CA TYR A 86 5.41 -24.06 -2.68
C TYR A 86 5.58 -23.18 -3.92
N GLY A 87 6.68 -23.32 -4.63
CA GLY A 87 6.96 -22.57 -5.86
C GLY A 87 7.43 -21.13 -5.60
N ALA A 88 7.31 -20.30 -6.63
CA ALA A 88 7.81 -18.94 -6.63
C ALA A 88 6.75 -17.95 -6.14
N MET A 89 7.09 -17.17 -5.12
CA MET A 89 6.29 -16.05 -4.63
C MET A 89 6.79 -14.74 -5.22
N ARG A 90 5.86 -13.90 -5.64
CA ARG A 90 6.13 -12.51 -6.04
C ARG A 90 5.86 -11.56 -4.88
N PRO A 91 6.50 -10.38 -4.83
CA PRO A 91 6.11 -9.34 -3.90
C PRO A 91 4.60 -9.04 -3.97
N ASN A 92 3.99 -8.80 -2.82
CA ASN A 92 2.55 -8.57 -2.66
C ASN A 92 1.66 -9.74 -3.13
N SER A 93 2.19 -10.98 -3.11
CA SER A 93 1.42 -12.18 -3.39
C SER A 93 1.08 -12.94 -2.10
N TYR A 94 -0.11 -13.55 -2.11
CA TYR A 94 -0.59 -14.41 -1.04
C TYR A 94 -0.33 -15.86 -1.39
N LEU A 95 -0.07 -16.67 -0.35
CA LEU A 95 0.03 -18.11 -0.44
C LEU A 95 -0.79 -18.74 0.67
N GLU A 96 -1.65 -19.70 0.32
CA GLU A 96 -2.41 -20.51 1.25
C GLU A 96 -1.67 -21.82 1.51
N ILE A 97 -1.43 -22.12 2.78
CA ILE A 97 -0.66 -23.28 3.24
C ILE A 97 -1.56 -24.14 4.11
N PRO A 98 -1.72 -25.43 3.83
CA PRO A 98 -2.44 -26.32 4.74
C PRO A 98 -1.84 -26.22 6.16
N LYS A 99 -2.67 -25.98 7.18
CA LYS A 99 -2.20 -25.75 8.54
C LYS A 99 -1.32 -26.90 9.06
N LYS A 100 -1.62 -28.13 8.66
CA LYS A 100 -0.82 -29.33 8.99
C LYS A 100 0.61 -29.29 8.42
N GLU A 101 0.83 -28.54 7.33
CA GLU A 101 2.14 -28.41 6.68
C GLU A 101 2.91 -27.17 7.17
N PHE A 102 2.22 -26.20 7.78
CA PHE A 102 2.82 -24.92 8.16
C PHE A 102 4.02 -25.09 9.09
N GLY A 103 3.87 -25.83 10.21
CA GLY A 103 4.93 -26.00 11.21
C GLY A 103 6.07 -26.93 10.79
N GLY A 104 5.87 -27.73 9.75
CA GLY A 104 6.86 -28.72 9.27
C GLY A 104 7.43 -28.34 7.90
N LYS A 105 6.68 -28.63 6.85
CA LYS A 105 7.15 -28.49 5.46
C LYS A 105 7.41 -27.04 5.07
N PHE A 106 6.50 -26.10 5.46
CA PHE A 106 6.65 -24.69 5.11
C PHE A 106 7.73 -23.99 5.92
N MET A 107 7.82 -24.26 7.23
CA MET A 107 8.77 -23.60 8.14
C MET A 107 10.20 -24.09 7.93
N SER A 108 10.67 -24.10 6.69
CA SER A 108 12.08 -24.27 6.36
C SER A 108 12.94 -23.16 7.01
N PRO A 109 14.25 -23.35 7.17
CA PRO A 109 15.14 -22.29 7.70
C PRO A 109 15.01 -20.95 6.95
N LEU A 110 14.81 -21.00 5.64
CA LEU A 110 14.59 -19.80 4.82
C LEU A 110 13.25 -19.13 5.13
N ALA A 111 12.15 -19.88 5.15
CA ALA A 111 10.83 -19.33 5.48
C ALA A 111 10.82 -18.74 6.90
N ARG A 112 11.44 -19.41 7.86
CA ARG A 112 11.60 -18.93 9.23
C ARG A 112 12.34 -17.61 9.29
N LEU A 113 13.49 -17.49 8.61
CA LEU A 113 14.27 -16.26 8.53
C LEU A 113 13.44 -15.11 7.92
N LEU A 114 12.65 -15.37 6.87
CA LEU A 114 11.83 -14.38 6.21
C LEU A 114 10.65 -13.91 7.08
N ILE A 115 10.06 -14.81 7.86
CA ILE A 115 9.03 -14.45 8.85
C ILE A 115 9.66 -13.61 9.97
N ASP A 116 10.79 -14.00 10.52
CA ASP A 116 11.48 -13.28 11.59
C ASP A 116 11.88 -11.86 11.14
N LYS A 117 12.22 -11.70 9.86
CA LYS A 117 12.52 -10.41 9.22
C LYS A 117 11.29 -9.64 8.73
N ARG A 118 10.08 -10.16 8.93
CA ARG A 118 8.85 -9.55 8.43
C ARG A 118 8.76 -9.42 6.90
N HIS A 119 9.51 -10.21 6.16
CA HIS A 119 9.41 -10.30 4.70
C HIS A 119 8.22 -11.19 4.28
N ILE A 120 7.92 -12.21 5.07
CA ILE A 120 6.68 -12.99 4.98
C ILE A 120 5.85 -12.68 6.22
N LEU A 121 4.61 -12.28 6.01
CA LEU A 121 3.64 -12.01 7.08
C LEU A 121 2.60 -13.12 7.11
N VAL A 122 2.31 -13.64 8.29
CA VAL A 122 1.17 -14.53 8.50
C VAL A 122 -0.07 -13.67 8.72
N VAL A 123 -0.96 -13.66 7.73
CA VAL A 123 -2.17 -12.81 7.74
C VAL A 123 -3.27 -13.47 8.56
N ASP A 124 -3.53 -14.75 8.30
CA ASP A 124 -4.62 -15.50 8.92
C ASP A 124 -4.30 -16.99 9.11
N GLY A 125 -5.17 -17.71 9.82
CA GLY A 125 -5.12 -19.17 9.99
C GLY A 125 -4.38 -19.67 11.23
N LEU A 126 -3.67 -18.81 12.00
CA LEU A 126 -3.01 -19.18 13.24
C LEU A 126 -3.74 -18.63 14.47
N ALA A 127 -3.89 -19.47 15.50
CA ALA A 127 -4.32 -19.06 16.82
C ALA A 127 -3.27 -18.16 17.50
N LYS A 128 -3.66 -17.42 18.54
CA LYS A 128 -2.78 -16.44 19.20
C LYS A 128 -1.49 -17.08 19.77
N ASP A 129 -1.60 -18.22 20.40
CA ASP A 129 -0.47 -18.98 20.95
C ASP A 129 0.47 -19.50 19.85
N GLU A 130 -0.09 -19.93 18.72
CA GLU A 130 0.69 -20.33 17.55
C GLU A 130 1.42 -19.12 16.94
N ARG A 131 0.76 -17.94 16.87
CA ARG A 131 1.39 -16.70 16.38
C ARG A 131 2.59 -16.30 17.24
N ILE A 132 2.45 -16.38 18.56
CA ILE A 132 3.56 -16.12 19.50
C ILE A 132 4.71 -17.12 19.27
N ARG A 133 4.38 -18.42 19.19
CA ARG A 133 5.36 -19.49 18.96
C ARG A 133 6.17 -19.28 17.68
N TRP A 134 5.53 -18.79 16.63
CA TRP A 134 6.15 -18.60 15.33
C TRP A 134 6.66 -17.17 15.09
N ASN A 135 6.67 -16.31 16.12
CA ASN A 135 7.06 -14.91 16.02
C ASN A 135 6.23 -14.13 14.99
N CYS A 136 4.93 -14.42 14.90
CA CYS A 136 3.95 -13.77 14.02
C CYS A 136 2.95 -12.91 14.79
N ASP A 137 3.18 -12.65 16.07
CA ASP A 137 2.37 -11.76 16.90
C ASP A 137 2.93 -10.34 16.74
N TYR A 138 2.51 -9.67 15.65
CA TYR A 138 3.02 -8.37 15.27
C TYR A 138 2.55 -7.28 16.23
N LYS A 139 3.47 -6.40 16.62
CA LYS A 139 3.13 -5.20 17.39
C LYS A 139 2.43 -4.17 16.49
N GLY A 140 1.55 -3.36 17.08
CA GLY A 140 0.89 -2.29 16.33
C GLY A 140 1.89 -1.35 15.70
N GLY A 141 1.77 -1.12 14.40
CA GLY A 141 2.68 -0.26 13.64
C GLY A 141 4.04 -0.88 13.25
N GLU A 142 4.37 -2.10 13.71
CA GLU A 142 5.64 -2.77 13.40
C GLU A 142 5.82 -3.07 11.92
N VAL A 143 4.72 -3.27 11.22
CA VAL A 143 4.68 -3.69 9.83
C VAL A 143 4.15 -2.58 8.94
N LEU A 144 4.89 -2.25 7.89
CA LEU A 144 4.48 -1.28 6.88
C LEU A 144 3.37 -1.87 6.01
N SER A 145 2.23 -1.19 5.91
CA SER A 145 1.19 -1.57 4.95
C SER A 145 1.51 -1.06 3.55
N GLU A 146 1.03 -1.78 2.52
CA GLU A 146 1.17 -1.38 1.12
C GLU A 146 0.69 0.07 0.88
N ARG A 147 -0.50 0.40 1.40
CA ARG A 147 -1.05 1.75 1.29
C ARG A 147 -0.11 2.82 1.87
N VAL A 148 0.48 2.57 3.03
CA VAL A 148 1.42 3.51 3.66
C VAL A 148 2.70 3.60 2.84
N PHE A 149 3.20 2.49 2.31
CA PHE A 149 4.40 2.47 1.47
C PHE A 149 4.20 3.27 0.17
N ASP A 150 3.08 3.10 -0.50
CA ASP A 150 2.79 3.80 -1.76
C ASP A 150 2.63 5.31 -1.57
N HIS A 151 2.01 5.72 -0.47
CA HIS A 151 1.69 7.12 -0.17
C HIS A 151 2.64 7.79 0.84
N MET A 152 3.75 7.14 1.20
CA MET A 152 4.63 7.64 2.27
C MET A 152 5.20 9.03 2.01
N LEU A 153 5.41 9.42 0.75
CA LEU A 153 5.92 10.73 0.39
C LEU A 153 4.83 11.81 0.44
N ASP A 154 3.56 11.44 0.51
CA ASP A 154 2.42 12.37 0.62
C ASP A 154 2.17 12.82 2.06
N TYR A 155 2.62 12.03 3.05
CA TYR A 155 2.55 12.41 4.47
C TYR A 155 3.48 13.60 4.77
N ASP A 156 3.12 14.40 5.75
CA ASP A 156 4.05 15.38 6.29
C ASP A 156 5.22 14.72 7.04
N THR A 157 6.25 15.49 7.35
CA THR A 157 7.47 14.95 8.00
C THR A 157 7.17 14.35 9.36
N ALA A 158 6.28 14.95 10.15
CA ALA A 158 5.95 14.46 11.49
C ALA A 158 5.18 13.14 11.43
N GLN A 159 4.18 13.05 10.54
CA GLN A 159 3.42 11.82 10.30
C GLN A 159 4.32 10.69 9.80
N LEU A 160 5.21 10.98 8.85
CA LEU A 160 6.16 9.99 8.34
C LEU A 160 7.10 9.50 9.44
N CYS A 161 7.64 10.40 10.26
CA CYS A 161 8.50 10.04 11.37
C CYS A 161 7.77 9.23 12.44
N ASP A 162 6.53 9.55 12.75
CA ASP A 162 5.70 8.78 13.67
C ASP A 162 5.53 7.33 13.17
N ILE A 163 5.13 7.15 11.91
CA ILE A 163 5.03 5.84 11.28
C ILE A 163 6.36 5.09 11.36
N VAL A 164 7.45 5.71 10.91
CA VAL A 164 8.78 5.07 10.85
C VAL A 164 9.30 4.70 12.25
N SER A 165 8.96 5.46 13.27
CA SER A 165 9.42 5.18 14.65
C SER A 165 8.95 3.82 15.16
N HIS A 166 7.74 3.39 14.76
CA HIS A 166 7.13 2.13 15.18
C HIS A 166 7.55 0.91 14.35
N LEU A 167 8.06 1.14 13.12
CA LEU A 167 8.44 0.05 12.23
C LEU A 167 9.60 -0.79 12.77
N CYS A 168 9.60 -2.09 12.45
CA CYS A 168 10.77 -2.94 12.65
C CYS A 168 11.92 -2.52 11.69
N ASP A 169 13.13 -2.92 12.00
CA ASP A 169 14.34 -2.48 11.29
C ASP A 169 14.31 -2.79 9.79
N GLU A 170 13.78 -3.96 9.39
CA GLU A 170 13.68 -4.31 7.98
C GLU A 170 12.70 -3.41 7.24
N HIS A 171 11.58 -3.05 7.87
CA HIS A 171 10.61 -2.14 7.27
C HIS A 171 11.11 -0.69 7.23
N LYS A 172 11.94 -0.27 8.20
CA LYS A 172 12.70 0.99 8.11
C LYS A 172 13.63 0.98 6.90
N ARG A 173 14.26 -0.16 6.58
CA ARG A 173 15.10 -0.29 5.37
C ARG A 173 14.28 -0.13 4.09
N PHE A 174 13.04 -0.65 4.04
CA PHE A 174 12.15 -0.43 2.89
C PHE A 174 11.82 1.05 2.70
N VAL A 175 11.46 1.74 3.77
CA VAL A 175 11.23 3.20 3.74
C VAL A 175 12.46 3.94 3.22
N CYS A 176 13.64 3.65 3.75
CA CYS A 176 14.87 4.30 3.33
C CYS A 176 15.21 4.04 1.86
N ARG A 177 14.99 2.81 1.35
CA ARG A 177 15.15 2.50 -0.08
C ARG A 177 14.19 3.33 -0.95
N ARG A 178 12.94 3.45 -0.55
CA ARG A 178 11.95 4.27 -1.26
C ARG A 178 12.35 5.74 -1.29
N ILE A 179 12.84 6.28 -0.17
CA ILE A 179 13.37 7.66 -0.08
C ILE A 179 14.59 7.82 -0.99
N THR A 180 15.52 6.86 -0.98
CA THR A 180 16.68 6.88 -1.88
C THR A 180 16.27 6.87 -3.35
N GLN A 181 15.30 6.03 -3.71
CA GLN A 181 14.75 6.01 -5.07
C GLN A 181 14.11 7.34 -5.44
N ALA A 182 13.29 7.91 -4.56
CA ALA A 182 12.66 9.21 -4.77
C ALA A 182 13.71 10.34 -4.98
N ARG A 183 14.86 10.25 -4.31
CA ARG A 183 15.98 11.18 -4.55
C ARG A 183 16.57 11.02 -5.95
N VAL A 184 16.77 9.78 -6.41
CA VAL A 184 17.25 9.48 -7.77
C VAL A 184 16.26 9.97 -8.83
N ASP A 185 14.97 9.80 -8.56
CA ASP A 185 13.87 10.24 -9.44
C ASP A 185 13.63 11.75 -9.39
N HIS A 186 14.39 12.50 -8.58
CA HIS A 186 14.22 13.95 -8.36
C HIS A 186 12.81 14.34 -7.89
N ASP A 187 12.19 13.51 -7.04
CA ASP A 187 10.86 13.77 -6.50
C ASP A 187 10.86 15.04 -5.65
N ASN A 188 10.05 16.03 -6.04
CA ASN A 188 9.99 17.34 -5.41
C ASN A 188 9.35 17.33 -4.00
N ARG A 189 8.70 16.22 -3.60
CA ARG A 189 8.16 16.02 -2.25
C ARG A 189 9.25 15.70 -1.24
N LEU A 190 10.47 15.39 -1.69
CA LEU A 190 11.59 15.04 -0.84
C LEU A 190 12.42 16.27 -0.50
N SER A 191 12.47 16.65 0.79
CA SER A 191 13.30 17.70 1.31
C SER A 191 14.46 17.18 2.16
N LEU A 192 15.55 17.91 2.25
CA LEU A 192 16.70 17.56 3.11
C LEU A 192 16.28 17.37 4.57
N ASP A 193 15.40 18.24 5.09
CA ASP A 193 14.96 18.17 6.48
C ASP A 193 14.14 16.90 6.74
N ARG A 194 13.27 16.50 5.79
CA ARG A 194 12.55 15.23 5.86
C ARG A 194 13.51 14.03 5.88
N VAL A 195 14.51 14.04 5.00
CA VAL A 195 15.52 12.97 4.94
C VAL A 195 16.31 12.88 6.24
N LYS A 196 16.75 14.02 6.80
CA LYS A 196 17.45 14.06 8.09
C LYS A 196 16.61 13.53 9.24
N ALA A 197 15.32 13.91 9.29
CA ALA A 197 14.38 13.46 10.32
C ALA A 197 14.18 11.94 10.29
N VAL A 198 13.96 11.35 9.11
CA VAL A 198 13.85 9.89 8.96
C VAL A 198 15.18 9.20 9.25
N ASN A 199 16.30 9.76 8.80
CA ASN A 199 17.63 9.21 9.04
C ASN A 199 17.94 9.05 10.54
N ALA A 200 17.55 10.03 11.35
CA ALA A 200 17.75 9.99 12.80
C ALA A 200 17.10 8.78 13.47
N LEU A 201 16.00 8.26 12.89
CA LEU A 201 15.29 7.08 13.38
C LEU A 201 15.97 5.76 12.98
N THR A 202 17.06 5.79 12.22
CA THR A 202 17.75 4.61 11.70
C THR A 202 19.21 4.50 12.16
N THR A 203 19.68 5.43 12.99
CA THR A 203 21.07 5.47 13.49
C THR A 203 21.46 4.28 14.36
N HIS A 204 20.47 3.58 14.95
CA HIS A 204 20.69 2.35 15.70
C HIS A 204 20.89 1.12 14.79
N ILE A 205 20.53 1.21 13.50
CA ILE A 205 20.68 0.13 12.53
C ILE A 205 22.07 0.18 11.86
N VAL A 206 22.51 1.40 11.54
CA VAL A 206 23.81 1.68 10.91
C VAL A 206 24.33 2.99 11.46
N GLU A 207 25.62 3.05 11.76
CA GLU A 207 26.30 4.29 12.18
C GLU A 207 26.09 5.38 11.12
N GLY A 208 25.65 6.56 11.54
CA GLY A 208 25.28 7.66 10.65
C GLY A 208 23.87 7.57 10.08
N GLY A 209 23.19 6.42 10.19
CA GLY A 209 21.85 6.19 9.65
C GLY A 209 21.82 5.71 8.21
N LEU A 210 20.69 5.11 7.80
CA LEU A 210 20.53 4.47 6.48
C LEU A 210 20.48 5.48 5.32
N LEU A 211 20.15 6.74 5.57
CA LEU A 211 20.02 7.80 4.56
C LEU A 211 21.20 8.77 4.55
N GLN A 212 22.28 8.48 5.26
CA GLN A 212 23.47 9.32 5.28
C GLN A 212 23.99 9.63 3.85
N PRO A 213 24.08 8.68 2.91
CA PRO A 213 24.51 8.99 1.54
C PRO A 213 23.58 9.97 0.80
N VAL A 214 22.27 9.90 1.07
CA VAL A 214 21.27 10.81 0.48
C VAL A 214 21.46 12.22 1.03
N ILE A 215 21.74 12.37 2.34
CA ILE A 215 22.03 13.66 2.97
C ILE A 215 23.28 14.31 2.36
N GLU A 216 24.33 13.51 2.16
CA GLU A 216 25.58 13.98 1.54
C GLU A 216 25.37 14.43 0.08
N ASP A 217 24.50 13.75 -0.65
CA ASP A 217 24.17 14.13 -2.01
C ASP A 217 23.43 15.47 -2.06
N PHE A 218 22.48 15.72 -1.16
CA PHE A 218 21.85 17.04 -1.00
C PHE A 218 22.87 18.13 -0.67
N ALA A 219 23.82 17.83 0.22
CA ALA A 219 24.86 18.80 0.60
C ALA A 219 25.75 19.18 -0.61
N LYS A 220 26.10 18.21 -1.46
CA LYS A 220 26.90 18.47 -2.68
C LYS A 220 26.17 19.37 -3.68
N GLU A 221 24.83 19.25 -3.80
CA GLU A 221 24.06 20.14 -4.68
C GLU A 221 24.00 21.58 -4.18
N LEU A 222 23.91 21.78 -2.84
CA LEU A 222 23.89 23.10 -2.24
C LEU A 222 25.21 23.87 -2.43
N VAL A 223 26.32 23.14 -2.52
CA VAL A 223 27.67 23.76 -2.73
C VAL A 223 27.86 24.13 -4.21
N LYS A 224 27.13 23.53 -5.14
CA LYS A 224 27.25 23.81 -6.59
C LYS A 224 26.41 24.99 -7.06
N LYS A 225 25.53 25.51 -6.23
CA LYS A 225 24.70 26.72 -6.49
C LYS A 225 25.31 27.94 -5.88
#